data_4bb8c90e866402c85cc3df26ec0e2dcf
#
_entry.id   4bb8c90e866402c85cc3df26ec0e2dcf
#
_cell.length_a   1.000
_cell.length_b   1.000
_cell.length_c   1.000
_cell.angle_alpha   90.00
_cell.angle_beta   90.00
_cell.angle_gamma   90.00
#
_symmetry.space_group_name_H-M   'P 1'
#
loop_
_entity.id
_entity.type
_entity.pdbx_description
1 polymer ?
#
loop_
_entity_poly.entity_id
_entity_poly.type
_entity_poly.pdbx_seq_one_letter_code
_entity_poly.pdbx_strand_id
1 'polypeptide(L)'
;MEKKEKKGFWVSLFSPKPCKCSCGDAYVIPAAETDKESSCTAIGSGDGIKEIKVLGPGCAKCKSTYAVVEKVVKESGMDVQLTKVDDIEEIMRYNIMSTPAVVIDGKVVLKGKVPSESEVKQLLGI
;
A
#
# COMPACT_ATOMS: atom_id res chain seq x y z
N MET A 1 -3.89 16.22 -51.46
CA MET A 1 -4.30 16.54 -50.09
C MET A 1 -3.43 15.71 -49.16
N GLU A 2 -2.32 16.29 -48.75
CA GLU A 2 -1.34 15.62 -47.89
C GLU A 2 -1.67 15.91 -46.44
N LYS A 3 -1.99 14.86 -45.69
CA LYS A 3 -2.06 14.94 -44.25
C LYS A 3 -0.62 14.78 -43.72
N LYS A 4 -0.02 15.91 -43.30
CA LYS A 4 1.22 15.91 -42.56
C LYS A 4 0.98 15.33 -41.15
N GLU A 5 1.39 14.10 -40.95
CA GLU A 5 1.55 13.52 -39.63
C GLU A 5 2.73 14.19 -38.92
N LYS A 6 2.42 15.03 -37.96
CA LYS A 6 3.41 15.53 -37.02
C LYS A 6 3.76 14.39 -36.06
N LYS A 7 4.79 13.65 -36.36
CA LYS A 7 5.41 12.70 -35.42
C LYS A 7 5.90 13.50 -34.22
N GLY A 8 5.32 13.19 -33.07
CA GLY A 8 5.58 13.88 -31.82
C GLY A 8 7.03 13.74 -31.38
N PHE A 9 7.68 14.86 -31.27
CA PHE A 9 9.07 15.04 -30.78
C PHE A 9 9.19 14.83 -29.24
N TRP A 10 8.19 14.30 -28.61
CA TRP A 10 8.08 14.24 -27.14
C TRP A 10 8.58 12.95 -26.49
N VAL A 11 9.10 12.01 -27.27
CA VAL A 11 9.52 10.70 -26.73
C VAL A 11 10.94 10.72 -26.11
N SER A 12 11.69 11.81 -26.30
CA SER A 12 13.10 11.85 -25.88
C SER A 12 13.38 12.44 -24.50
N LEU A 13 12.35 12.90 -23.77
CA LEU A 13 12.54 13.60 -22.48
C LEU A 13 12.30 12.75 -21.22
N PHE A 14 11.85 11.51 -21.37
CA PHE A 14 11.69 10.58 -20.26
C PHE A 14 12.64 9.39 -20.37
N SER A 15 13.94 9.68 -20.37
CA SER A 15 14.93 8.65 -20.05
C SER A 15 15.09 8.61 -18.52
N PRO A 16 14.71 7.53 -17.86
CA PRO A 16 15.05 7.35 -16.46
C PRO A 16 16.56 7.20 -16.36
N LYS A 17 17.22 8.13 -15.72
CA LYS A 17 18.63 8.03 -15.39
C LYS A 17 18.84 6.84 -14.47
N PRO A 18 19.71 5.89 -14.77
CA PRO A 18 20.04 4.83 -13.84
C PRO A 18 20.76 5.44 -12.64
N CYS A 19 20.16 5.30 -11.47
CA CYS A 19 20.84 5.60 -10.22
C CYS A 19 21.97 4.58 -10.06
N LYS A 20 23.19 5.00 -10.29
CA LYS A 20 24.38 4.25 -9.87
C LYS A 20 24.48 4.37 -8.35
N CYS A 21 23.93 3.40 -7.64
CA CYS A 21 24.33 3.18 -6.27
C CYS A 21 25.72 2.53 -6.29
N SER A 22 26.74 3.35 -6.08
CA SER A 22 28.07 2.88 -5.78
C SER A 22 28.07 2.43 -4.31
N CYS A 23 27.86 1.14 -4.10
CA CYS A 23 28.14 0.51 -2.81
C CYS A 23 29.64 0.23 -2.76
N GLY A 24 30.36 1.09 -2.09
CA GLY A 24 31.74 0.85 -1.68
C GLY A 24 31.84 0.98 -0.16
N ASP A 25 32.42 -0.04 0.40
CA ASP A 25 33.03 -0.14 1.70
C ASP A 25 32.18 -0.54 2.91
N ALA A 26 32.48 -1.76 3.27
CA ALA A 26 32.12 -2.41 4.50
C ALA A 26 32.63 -1.64 5.73
N TYR A 27 31.71 -1.23 6.60
CA TYR A 27 32.03 -0.98 7.99
C TYR A 27 31.03 -1.69 8.87
N VAL A 28 31.50 -2.72 9.54
CA VAL A 28 30.75 -3.48 10.52
C VAL A 28 30.79 -2.71 11.85
N ILE A 29 29.62 -2.23 12.30
CA ILE A 29 29.44 -1.76 13.68
C ILE A 29 28.38 -2.63 14.33
N PRO A 30 28.68 -3.25 15.49
CA PRO A 30 27.73 -4.06 16.22
C PRO A 30 26.77 -3.19 17.03
N ALA A 31 25.51 -3.58 16.98
CA ALA A 31 24.46 -3.41 17.99
C ALA A 31 24.36 -2.08 18.73
N ALA A 32 23.37 -1.27 18.37
CA ALA A 32 22.51 -0.56 19.31
C ALA A 32 21.20 -0.22 18.60
N GLU A 33 20.15 -0.74 19.15
CA GLU A 33 18.76 -0.54 18.78
C GLU A 33 18.41 0.94 18.82
N THR A 34 17.89 1.45 17.73
CA THR A 34 16.92 2.56 17.76
C THR A 34 16.12 2.51 16.47
N ASP A 35 14.91 2.05 16.59
CA ASP A 35 13.86 2.10 15.61
C ASP A 35 13.64 3.50 15.05
N LYS A 36 14.05 3.70 13.83
CA LYS A 36 13.52 4.72 12.95
C LYS A 36 13.44 4.16 11.55
N GLU A 37 12.48 3.30 11.34
CA GLU A 37 12.06 2.96 10.00
C GLU A 37 11.33 4.16 9.37
N SER A 38 12.12 4.98 8.75
CA SER A 38 11.67 5.84 7.68
C SER A 38 11.59 4.96 6.43
N SER A 39 10.58 4.12 6.38
CA SER A 39 10.32 3.27 5.22
C SER A 39 9.69 4.12 4.11
N CYS A 40 10.53 4.68 3.26
CA CYS A 40 10.11 5.05 1.91
C CYS A 40 9.92 3.76 1.12
N THR A 41 8.83 3.06 1.36
CA THR A 41 8.46 1.93 0.52
C THR A 41 7.81 2.49 -0.74
N ALA A 42 8.62 2.65 -1.78
CA ALA A 42 8.09 2.75 -3.13
C ALA A 42 7.30 1.47 -3.39
N ILE A 43 6.00 1.60 -3.47
CA ILE A 43 5.11 0.52 -3.87
C ILE A 43 5.41 0.26 -5.34
N GLY A 44 6.20 -0.79 -5.59
CA GLY A 44 6.48 -1.27 -6.93
C GLY A 44 5.20 -1.76 -7.58
N SER A 45 4.91 -1.18 -8.70
CA SER A 45 3.84 -1.50 -9.62
C SER A 45 3.85 -2.98 -10.02
N GLY A 46 2.71 -3.63 -9.97
CA GLY A 46 2.45 -4.72 -10.90
C GLY A 46 2.00 -6.06 -10.37
N ASP A 47 2.12 -6.33 -9.08
CA ASP A 47 1.49 -7.54 -8.53
C ASP A 47 0.12 -7.16 -7.96
N GLY A 48 -0.91 -7.68 -8.60
CA GLY A 48 -2.28 -7.46 -8.15
C GLY A 48 -2.41 -7.76 -6.67
N ILE A 49 -2.98 -6.84 -5.92
CA ILE A 49 -3.27 -6.98 -4.49
C ILE A 49 -4.09 -8.25 -4.31
N LYS A 50 -3.56 -9.21 -3.56
CA LYS A 50 -4.17 -10.53 -3.39
C LYS A 50 -4.98 -10.65 -2.10
N GLU A 51 -4.54 -9.96 -1.05
CA GLU A 51 -5.15 -10.09 0.26
C GLU A 51 -5.29 -8.73 0.96
N ILE A 52 -6.50 -8.45 1.44
CA ILE A 52 -6.78 -7.29 2.28
C ILE A 52 -7.32 -7.78 3.62
N LYS A 53 -6.67 -7.41 4.71
CA LYS A 53 -7.12 -7.72 6.07
C LYS A 53 -7.56 -6.45 6.78
N VAL A 54 -8.76 -6.49 7.35
CA VAL A 54 -9.27 -5.43 8.22
C VAL A 54 -9.15 -5.89 9.66
N LEU A 55 -8.26 -5.23 10.40
CA LEU A 55 -7.97 -5.56 11.78
C LEU A 55 -8.80 -4.69 12.74
N GLY A 56 -9.54 -5.33 13.64
CA GLY A 56 -10.27 -4.60 14.67
C GLY A 56 -11.26 -5.44 15.45
N PRO A 57 -11.49 -5.12 16.73
CA PRO A 57 -12.29 -5.90 17.67
C PRO A 57 -13.81 -5.85 17.42
N GLY A 58 -14.24 -5.64 16.18
CA GLY A 58 -15.66 -5.67 15.81
C GLY A 58 -16.48 -4.44 16.17
N CYS A 59 -15.85 -3.32 16.53
CA CYS A 59 -16.55 -2.06 16.81
C CYS A 59 -17.24 -1.47 15.56
N ALA A 60 -18.15 -0.50 15.78
CA ALA A 60 -18.88 0.15 14.68
C ALA A 60 -17.96 0.73 13.60
N LYS A 61 -16.83 1.31 14.00
CA LYS A 61 -15.80 1.85 13.07
C LYS A 61 -15.15 0.76 12.21
N CYS A 62 -14.89 -0.40 12.80
CA CYS A 62 -14.33 -1.55 12.08
C CYS A 62 -15.32 -2.09 11.04
N LYS A 63 -16.59 -2.16 11.40
CA LYS A 63 -17.67 -2.55 10.48
C LYS A 63 -17.80 -1.57 9.31
N SER A 64 -17.76 -0.27 9.60
CA SER A 64 -17.79 0.77 8.57
C SER A 64 -16.57 0.67 7.63
N THR A 65 -15.37 0.48 8.18
CA THR A 65 -14.15 0.28 7.41
C THR A 65 -14.26 -0.93 6.49
N TYR A 66 -14.73 -2.05 7.01
CA TYR A 66 -14.95 -3.26 6.23
C TYR A 66 -15.92 -3.02 5.06
N ALA A 67 -17.06 -2.38 5.34
CA ALA A 67 -18.07 -2.08 4.33
C ALA A 67 -17.53 -1.16 3.21
N VAL A 68 -16.71 -0.16 3.55
CA VAL A 68 -16.09 0.73 2.57
C VAL A 68 -15.10 -0.02 1.69
N VAL A 69 -14.21 -0.82 2.29
CA VAL A 69 -13.24 -1.63 1.55
C VAL A 69 -13.96 -2.63 0.64
N GLU A 70 -14.99 -3.31 1.14
CA GLU A 70 -15.79 -4.26 0.36
C GLU A 70 -16.45 -3.60 -0.86
N LYS A 71 -17.02 -2.41 -0.69
CA LYS A 71 -17.61 -1.64 -1.80
C LYS A 71 -16.57 -1.32 -2.88
N VAL A 72 -15.43 -0.79 -2.49
CA VAL A 72 -14.37 -0.42 -3.44
C VAL A 72 -13.83 -1.64 -4.17
N VAL A 73 -13.62 -2.76 -3.49
CA VAL A 73 -13.18 -4.01 -4.11
C VAL A 73 -14.21 -4.51 -5.14
N LYS A 74 -15.49 -4.47 -4.79
CA LYS A 74 -16.59 -4.84 -5.72
C LYS A 74 -16.67 -3.90 -6.93
N GLU A 75 -16.52 -2.59 -6.73
CA GLU A 75 -16.49 -1.60 -7.81
C GLU A 75 -15.31 -1.78 -8.74
N SER A 76 -14.16 -2.13 -8.19
CA SER A 76 -12.93 -2.36 -8.95
C SER A 76 -12.93 -3.68 -9.73
N GLY A 77 -13.81 -4.62 -9.37
CA GLY A 77 -13.89 -5.93 -9.99
C GLY A 77 -12.64 -6.78 -9.80
N MET A 78 -11.84 -6.48 -8.77
CA MET A 78 -10.63 -7.21 -8.45
C MET A 78 -10.95 -8.43 -7.57
N ASP A 79 -10.36 -9.57 -7.91
CA ASP A 79 -10.41 -10.78 -7.09
C ASP A 79 -9.46 -10.66 -5.89
N VAL A 80 -9.86 -9.88 -4.90
CA VAL A 80 -9.11 -9.68 -3.68
C VAL A 80 -9.75 -10.42 -2.53
N GLN A 81 -8.98 -11.19 -1.80
CA GLN A 81 -9.46 -11.87 -0.60
C GLN A 81 -9.58 -10.87 0.56
N LEU A 82 -10.82 -10.52 0.91
CA LEU A 82 -11.11 -9.64 2.04
C LEU A 82 -11.34 -10.47 3.29
N THR A 83 -10.46 -10.35 4.26
CA THR A 83 -10.53 -11.06 5.55
C THR A 83 -10.70 -10.05 6.69
N LYS A 84 -11.63 -10.34 7.58
CA LYS A 84 -11.79 -9.60 8.82
C LYS A 84 -11.10 -10.34 9.96
N VAL A 85 -10.26 -9.64 10.68
CA VAL A 85 -9.51 -10.18 11.82
C VAL A 85 -9.93 -9.45 13.09
N ASP A 86 -10.60 -10.17 13.97
CA ASP A 86 -11.05 -9.65 15.28
C ASP A 86 -10.09 -10.04 16.41
N ASP A 87 -9.12 -10.90 16.13
CA ASP A 87 -8.19 -11.45 17.11
C ASP A 87 -7.13 -10.44 17.55
N ILE A 88 -7.07 -10.20 18.85
CA ILE A 88 -6.11 -9.25 19.43
C ILE A 88 -4.67 -9.73 19.26
N GLU A 89 -4.44 -11.03 19.31
CA GLU A 89 -3.10 -11.61 19.13
C GLU A 89 -2.55 -11.33 17.72
N GLU A 90 -3.36 -11.48 16.70
CA GLU A 90 -2.97 -11.15 15.34
C GLU A 90 -2.75 -9.64 15.14
N ILE A 91 -3.59 -8.80 15.76
CA ILE A 91 -3.43 -7.34 15.73
C ILE A 91 -2.09 -6.94 16.35
N MET A 92 -1.69 -7.59 17.44
CA MET A 92 -0.41 -7.34 18.10
C MET A 92 0.80 -7.72 17.25
N ARG A 93 0.69 -8.76 16.40
CA ARG A 93 1.76 -9.15 15.47
C ARG A 93 2.11 -8.05 14.46
N TYR A 94 1.11 -7.24 14.09
CA TYR A 94 1.30 -6.10 13.19
C TYR A 94 1.71 -4.80 13.92
N ASN A 95 1.98 -4.85 15.23
CA ASN A 95 2.34 -3.69 16.06
C ASN A 95 1.34 -2.53 15.94
N ILE A 96 0.06 -2.85 15.87
CA ILE A 96 -1.02 -1.86 15.71
C ILE A 96 -1.57 -1.49 17.08
N MET A 97 -1.39 -0.22 17.45
CA MET A 97 -1.96 0.34 18.68
C MET A 97 -3.31 1.01 18.49
N SER A 98 -3.71 1.23 17.25
CA SER A 98 -4.95 1.94 16.93
C SER A 98 -5.79 1.16 15.95
N THR A 99 -7.01 0.84 16.33
CA THR A 99 -8.03 0.19 15.49
C THR A 99 -9.08 1.21 15.02
N PRO A 100 -9.66 1.05 13.84
CA PRO A 100 -9.43 0.01 12.84
C PRO A 100 -8.11 0.18 12.08
N ALA A 101 -7.55 -0.92 11.59
CA ALA A 101 -6.41 -0.89 10.71
C ALA A 101 -6.66 -1.73 9.46
N VAL A 102 -6.11 -1.29 8.34
CA VAL A 102 -6.18 -1.99 7.06
C VAL A 102 -4.79 -2.46 6.66
N VAL A 103 -4.69 -3.73 6.39
CA VAL A 103 -3.46 -4.40 5.94
C VAL A 103 -3.66 -4.90 4.52
N ILE A 104 -2.73 -4.60 3.65
CA ILE A 104 -2.70 -5.06 2.27
C ILE A 104 -1.41 -5.86 2.07
N ASP A 105 -1.53 -7.12 1.64
CA ASP A 105 -0.41 -8.03 1.41
C ASP A 105 0.59 -8.11 2.60
N GLY A 106 0.04 -8.12 3.81
CA GLY A 106 0.84 -8.16 5.04
C GLY A 106 1.44 -6.82 5.49
N LYS A 107 1.22 -5.74 4.73
CA LYS A 107 1.69 -4.40 5.07
C LYS A 107 0.56 -3.54 5.64
N VAL A 108 0.79 -2.91 6.78
CA VAL A 108 -0.19 -2.01 7.39
C VAL A 108 -0.20 -0.69 6.63
N VAL A 109 -1.31 -0.38 5.99
CA VAL A 109 -1.46 0.83 5.16
C VAL A 109 -2.19 1.93 5.92
N LEU A 110 -3.19 1.57 6.69
CA LEU A 110 -3.99 2.53 7.48
C LEU A 110 -4.08 2.09 8.94
N LYS A 111 -3.98 3.06 9.84
CA LYS A 111 -4.09 2.87 11.30
C LYS A 111 -5.05 3.90 11.90
N GLY A 112 -6.01 3.44 12.70
CA GLY A 112 -6.84 4.30 13.55
C GLY A 112 -7.84 5.21 12.85
N LYS A 113 -7.99 5.10 11.53
CA LYS A 113 -8.95 5.90 10.76
C LYS A 113 -9.90 4.99 9.97
N VAL A 114 -11.13 5.46 9.80
CA VAL A 114 -12.04 4.88 8.81
C VAL A 114 -11.67 5.47 7.46
N PRO A 115 -11.16 4.68 6.50
CA PRO A 115 -10.79 5.19 5.20
C PRO A 115 -12.02 5.65 4.42
N SER A 116 -11.86 6.69 3.62
CA SER A 116 -12.83 7.04 2.60
C SER A 116 -12.64 6.18 1.34
N GLU A 117 -13.68 6.07 0.54
CA GLU A 117 -13.62 5.32 -0.72
C GLU A 117 -12.49 5.80 -1.62
N SER A 118 -12.25 7.11 -1.66
CA SER A 118 -11.15 7.71 -2.42
C SER A 118 -9.77 7.29 -1.90
N GLU A 119 -9.58 7.23 -0.58
CA GLU A 119 -8.32 6.78 0.02
C GLU A 119 -8.05 5.30 -0.28
N VAL A 120 -9.09 4.47 -0.19
CA VAL A 120 -8.95 3.04 -0.52
C VAL A 120 -8.60 2.86 -2.00
N LYS A 121 -9.22 3.61 -2.91
CA LYS A 121 -8.90 3.59 -4.35
C LYS A 121 -7.44 3.98 -4.60
N GLN A 122 -6.95 5.02 -3.95
CA GLN A 122 -5.54 5.41 -4.06
C GLN A 122 -4.57 4.35 -3.56
N LEU A 123 -4.93 3.66 -2.47
CA LEU A 123 -4.11 2.58 -1.90
C LEU A 123 -4.09 1.34 -2.79
N LEU A 124 -5.18 1.08 -3.50
CA LEU A 124 -5.29 -0.01 -4.46
C LEU A 124 -4.68 0.33 -5.83
N GLY A 125 -4.29 1.58 -6.04
CA GLY A 125 -3.69 2.05 -7.29
C GLY A 125 -4.67 2.22 -8.45
N ILE A 126 -5.95 2.50 -8.12
CA ILE A 126 -7.04 2.63 -9.10
C ILE A 126 -7.46 4.08 -9.25
#